data_93bababc62679625cf00f5cdc2fa4671
#
_entry.id   93bababc62679625cf00f5cdc2fa4671
#
_cell.length_a   1.000
_cell.length_b   1.000
_cell.length_c   1.000
_cell.angle_alpha   90.00
_cell.angle_beta   90.00
_cell.angle_gamma   90.00
#
_symmetry.space_group_name_H-M   'P 1'
#
loop_
_entity.id
_entity.type
_entity.pdbx_description
1 polymer ?
#
loop_
_entity_poly.entity_id
_entity_poly.type
_entity_poly.pdbx_seq_one_letter_code
_entity_poly.pdbx_strand_id
1 'polypeptide(L)'
;MYVYCSFSSKVELLVDRLFSQYQNQPCFNADLMKYSLAKLLVQYRPNEVVESIYKSPDDLLDALRDFLLNRIEDDKANPELKWTEMDQFRSILEVMDHVMPLDDYQWEYYSPLAGFGLYLSEHNEIDNCTLIIDQEENTRAAAERLGFDGVREADSSECFGVRMADMLAGIVAKLMKAIRDELTYRSREDEIKKNLFDAEWFNLNDDRLELYKKLYRVLIQYDKCWYKVYGSGFSDDLVVLIALLKYFNNFDSAAQLRELSANNAERFNTFCCQSLSEHFKVLSDDPLYTADLSDPKILFRPRLRITDQPRTYKVMDVKFGEDGAPVALISENGCETACLLPTDLAGWVGMVLSRDEWKDLLFPGNVKFQYSQGRFCADFL
;
A
#
# COMPACT_ATOMS: atom_id res chain seq x y z
N MET A 1 -14.91 12.94 -26.67
CA MET A 1 -14.60 11.61 -26.13
C MET A 1 -13.90 11.83 -24.81
N TYR A 2 -14.38 11.20 -23.75
CA TYR A 2 -13.76 11.21 -22.44
C TYR A 2 -13.10 9.86 -22.22
N VAL A 3 -12.03 9.82 -21.45
CA VAL A 3 -11.32 8.60 -21.10
C VAL A 3 -11.34 8.47 -19.57
N TYR A 4 -11.83 7.35 -19.11
CA TYR A 4 -11.72 6.94 -17.72
C TYR A 4 -10.70 5.79 -17.64
N CYS A 5 -9.80 5.84 -16.69
CA CYS A 5 -8.80 4.80 -16.52
C CYS A 5 -8.78 4.36 -15.04
N SER A 6 -9.06 3.10 -14.79
CA SER A 6 -8.99 2.49 -13.47
C SER A 6 -7.77 1.56 -13.39
N PHE A 7 -7.06 1.64 -12.28
CA PHE A 7 -5.91 0.80 -12.00
C PHE A 7 -6.22 -0.12 -10.83
N SER A 8 -5.90 -1.39 -10.97
CA SER A 8 -6.00 -2.38 -9.91
C SER A 8 -4.77 -3.26 -9.90
N SER A 9 -4.20 -3.47 -8.74
CA SER A 9 -3.11 -4.41 -8.52
C SER A 9 -3.67 -5.68 -7.87
N LYS A 10 -3.41 -6.84 -8.48
CA LYS A 10 -3.81 -8.13 -7.89
C LYS A 10 -3.15 -8.34 -6.53
N VAL A 11 -1.89 -7.98 -6.40
CA VAL A 11 -1.16 -8.10 -5.14
C VAL A 11 -1.80 -7.25 -4.05
N GLU A 12 -2.09 -5.97 -4.35
CA GLU A 12 -2.73 -5.06 -3.39
C GLU A 12 -4.11 -5.53 -2.98
N LEU A 13 -4.95 -5.93 -3.96
CA LEU A 13 -6.28 -6.43 -3.67
C LEU A 13 -6.24 -7.67 -2.76
N LEU A 14 -5.33 -8.60 -3.03
CA LEU A 14 -5.25 -9.84 -2.26
C LEU A 14 -4.63 -9.62 -0.88
N VAL A 15 -3.68 -8.70 -0.75
CA VAL A 15 -3.17 -8.24 0.56
C VAL A 15 -4.29 -7.59 1.35
N ASP A 16 -5.07 -6.70 0.73
CA ASP A 16 -6.19 -6.06 1.41
C ASP A 16 -7.21 -7.08 1.91
N ARG A 17 -7.56 -8.07 1.10
CA ARG A 17 -8.48 -9.15 1.50
C ARG A 17 -7.91 -10.02 2.61
N LEU A 18 -6.64 -10.41 2.51
CA LEU A 18 -5.98 -11.21 3.52
C LEU A 18 -6.00 -10.52 4.89
N PHE A 19 -5.84 -9.21 4.91
CA PHE A 19 -5.84 -8.38 6.12
C PHE A 19 -7.13 -7.56 6.29
N SER A 20 -8.25 -7.96 5.69
CA SER A 20 -9.51 -7.20 5.71
C SER A 20 -10.11 -7.04 7.10
N GLN A 21 -9.80 -7.93 8.02
CA GLN A 21 -10.19 -7.82 9.43
C GLN A 21 -9.52 -6.63 10.15
N TYR A 22 -8.41 -6.11 9.60
CA TYR A 22 -7.70 -4.98 10.17
C TYR A 22 -8.11 -3.70 9.45
N GLN A 23 -8.60 -2.74 10.23
CA GLN A 23 -8.97 -1.40 9.81
C GLN A 23 -8.17 -0.38 10.61
N ASN A 24 -8.10 0.85 10.13
CA ASN A 24 -7.45 1.94 10.83
C ASN A 24 -8.09 2.18 12.19
N GLN A 25 -7.27 2.26 13.23
CA GLN A 25 -7.66 2.47 14.62
C GLN A 25 -6.73 3.51 15.25
N PRO A 26 -7.08 4.08 16.41
CA PRO A 26 -6.24 5.10 17.06
C PRO A 26 -4.81 4.67 17.33
N CYS A 27 -4.56 3.38 17.43
CA CYS A 27 -3.25 2.80 17.73
C CYS A 27 -2.68 1.93 16.61
N PHE A 28 -3.36 1.85 15.45
CA PHE A 28 -2.93 0.98 14.36
C PHE A 28 -3.36 1.51 12.99
N ASN A 29 -2.40 1.76 12.11
CA ASN A 29 -2.65 2.13 10.72
C ASN A 29 -2.58 0.89 9.83
N ALA A 30 -3.72 0.24 9.64
CA ALA A 30 -3.83 -0.95 8.82
C ALA A 30 -3.52 -0.68 7.34
N ASP A 31 -3.91 0.48 6.82
CA ASP A 31 -3.66 0.84 5.41
C ASP A 31 -2.17 1.02 5.14
N LEU A 32 -1.44 1.64 6.08
CA LEU A 32 0.01 1.78 5.96
C LEU A 32 0.73 0.42 6.05
N MET A 33 0.26 -0.49 6.90
CA MET A 33 0.78 -1.86 6.97
C MET A 33 0.55 -2.61 5.66
N LYS A 34 -0.68 -2.61 5.14
CA LYS A 34 -1.05 -3.25 3.87
C LYS A 34 -0.25 -2.68 2.70
N TYR A 35 -0.10 -1.34 2.67
CA TYR A 35 0.73 -0.66 1.69
C TYR A 35 2.18 -1.13 1.76
N SER A 36 2.79 -1.15 2.95
CA SER A 36 4.19 -1.58 3.13
C SER A 36 4.38 -3.02 2.66
N LEU A 37 3.45 -3.92 2.98
CA LEU A 37 3.50 -5.30 2.53
C LEU A 37 3.36 -5.42 1.01
N ALA A 38 2.40 -4.75 0.39
CA ALA A 38 2.22 -4.75 -1.06
C ALA A 38 3.47 -4.22 -1.78
N LYS A 39 4.07 -3.15 -1.24
CA LYS A 39 5.34 -2.59 -1.74
C LYS A 39 6.49 -3.60 -1.69
N LEU A 40 6.68 -4.29 -0.57
CA LEU A 40 7.71 -5.31 -0.41
C LEU A 40 7.52 -6.46 -1.40
N LEU A 41 6.28 -6.92 -1.58
CA LEU A 41 5.97 -7.97 -2.57
C LEU A 41 6.25 -7.54 -4.02
N VAL A 42 6.05 -6.26 -4.34
CA VAL A 42 6.40 -5.72 -5.66
C VAL A 42 7.91 -5.58 -5.84
N GLN A 43 8.63 -5.12 -4.80
CA GLN A 43 10.07 -4.90 -4.87
C GLN A 43 10.87 -6.20 -4.92
N TYR A 44 10.54 -7.18 -4.11
CA TYR A 44 11.27 -8.46 -4.04
C TYR A 44 10.70 -9.55 -4.94
N ARG A 45 9.42 -9.47 -5.26
CA ARG A 45 8.67 -10.41 -6.10
C ARG A 45 9.00 -11.88 -5.80
N PRO A 46 8.82 -12.34 -4.56
CA PRO A 46 9.13 -13.70 -4.16
C PRO A 46 8.24 -14.69 -4.93
N ASN A 47 8.83 -15.59 -5.72
CA ASN A 47 8.10 -16.51 -6.59
C ASN A 47 7.12 -17.38 -5.79
N GLU A 48 7.55 -17.89 -4.65
CA GLU A 48 6.77 -18.78 -3.77
C GLU A 48 5.50 -18.06 -3.29
N VAL A 49 5.61 -16.79 -2.90
CA VAL A 49 4.45 -15.98 -2.48
C VAL A 49 3.55 -15.67 -3.68
N VAL A 50 4.12 -15.27 -4.81
CA VAL A 50 3.36 -14.96 -6.03
C VAL A 50 2.59 -16.18 -6.53
N GLU A 51 3.16 -17.37 -6.47
CA GLU A 51 2.49 -18.63 -6.85
C GLU A 51 1.39 -19.02 -5.85
N SER A 52 1.60 -18.80 -4.55
CA SER A 52 0.63 -19.14 -3.51
C SER A 52 -0.59 -18.21 -3.52
N ILE A 53 -0.48 -16.98 -4.05
CA ILE A 53 -1.62 -16.06 -4.22
C ILE A 53 -2.83 -16.70 -4.92
N TYR A 54 -2.59 -17.66 -5.82
CA TYR A 54 -3.63 -18.32 -6.59
C TYR A 54 -4.08 -19.67 -6.02
N LYS A 55 -3.55 -20.09 -4.87
CA LYS A 55 -3.88 -21.36 -4.22
C LYS A 55 -4.94 -21.15 -3.14
N SER A 56 -4.50 -20.93 -1.93
CA SER A 56 -5.37 -20.69 -0.78
C SER A 56 -4.83 -19.57 0.11
N PRO A 57 -5.66 -18.97 0.95
CA PRO A 57 -5.19 -18.00 1.95
C PRO A 57 -4.13 -18.59 2.89
N ASP A 58 -4.28 -19.84 3.30
CA ASP A 58 -3.33 -20.51 4.20
C ASP A 58 -1.98 -20.72 3.52
N ASP A 59 -1.96 -21.23 2.27
CA ASP A 59 -0.73 -21.36 1.49
C ASP A 59 -0.01 -20.00 1.32
N LEU A 60 -0.79 -18.92 1.14
CA LEU A 60 -0.24 -17.58 1.04
C LEU A 60 0.36 -17.10 2.36
N LEU A 61 -0.34 -17.31 3.48
CA LEU A 61 0.17 -16.94 4.80
C LEU A 61 1.47 -17.66 5.14
N ASP A 62 1.54 -18.96 4.85
CA ASP A 62 2.74 -19.76 5.10
C ASP A 62 3.91 -19.28 4.21
N ALA A 63 3.67 -19.13 2.90
CA ALA A 63 4.70 -18.63 1.98
C ALA A 63 5.16 -17.21 2.34
N LEU A 64 4.25 -16.35 2.75
CA LEU A 64 4.56 -14.98 3.18
C LEU A 64 5.39 -14.97 4.46
N ARG A 65 5.04 -15.82 5.43
CA ARG A 65 5.79 -15.99 6.68
C ARG A 65 7.23 -16.42 6.41
N ASP A 66 7.39 -17.47 5.60
CA ASP A 66 8.71 -17.97 5.22
C ASP A 66 9.53 -16.90 4.49
N PHE A 67 8.91 -16.16 3.58
CA PHE A 67 9.57 -15.04 2.89
C PHE A 67 10.08 -13.99 3.88
N LEU A 68 9.22 -13.52 4.81
CA LEU A 68 9.59 -12.48 5.76
C LEU A 68 10.69 -12.95 6.72
N LEU A 69 10.63 -14.19 7.19
CA LEU A 69 11.67 -14.75 8.06
C LEU A 69 13.01 -14.85 7.32
N ASN A 70 13.01 -15.31 6.07
CA ASN A 70 14.22 -15.41 5.26
C ASN A 70 14.81 -14.02 4.98
N ARG A 71 13.98 -13.00 4.73
CA ARG A 71 14.42 -11.62 4.55
C ARG A 71 15.08 -11.05 5.81
N ILE A 72 14.49 -11.29 6.98
CA ILE A 72 15.10 -10.87 8.26
C ILE A 72 16.49 -11.46 8.43
N GLU A 73 16.70 -12.75 8.07
CA GLU A 73 18.02 -13.36 8.13
C GLU A 73 19.00 -12.74 7.13
N ASP A 74 18.56 -12.49 5.89
CA ASP A 74 19.36 -11.84 4.87
C ASP A 74 19.79 -10.42 5.26
N ASP A 75 18.89 -9.65 5.86
CA ASP A 75 19.11 -8.26 6.23
C ASP A 75 20.07 -8.09 7.41
N LYS A 76 20.25 -9.13 8.23
CA LYS A 76 21.29 -9.17 9.28
C LYS A 76 22.71 -8.99 8.75
N ALA A 77 22.92 -9.18 7.45
CA ALA A 77 24.22 -8.91 6.82
C ALA A 77 24.56 -7.41 6.74
N ASN A 78 23.56 -6.53 6.74
CA ASN A 78 23.70 -5.06 6.68
C ASN A 78 22.75 -4.36 7.67
N PRO A 79 22.88 -4.60 8.98
CA PRO A 79 21.88 -4.19 9.97
C PRO A 79 21.70 -2.67 10.05
N GLU A 80 22.75 -1.87 9.80
CA GLU A 80 22.67 -0.41 9.83
C GLU A 80 21.79 0.18 8.71
N LEU A 81 21.76 -0.48 7.54
CA LEU A 81 20.98 -0.04 6.40
C LEU A 81 19.57 -0.64 6.40
N LYS A 82 19.42 -1.84 6.94
CA LYS A 82 18.21 -2.68 6.82
C LYS A 82 17.40 -2.80 8.11
N TRP A 83 17.80 -2.11 9.19
CA TRP A 83 17.11 -2.25 10.46
C TRP A 83 15.62 -1.85 10.39
N THR A 84 15.28 -0.82 9.60
CA THR A 84 13.88 -0.38 9.41
C THR A 84 13.06 -1.46 8.68
N GLU A 85 13.65 -2.08 7.64
CA GLU A 85 13.01 -3.17 6.90
C GLU A 85 12.80 -4.39 7.80
N MET A 86 13.80 -4.79 8.56
CA MET A 86 13.67 -5.89 9.54
C MET A 86 12.58 -5.63 10.58
N ASP A 87 12.47 -4.39 11.07
CA ASP A 87 11.44 -4.02 12.04
C ASP A 87 10.03 -4.07 11.43
N GLN A 88 9.89 -3.65 10.18
CA GLN A 88 8.65 -3.80 9.42
C GLN A 88 8.26 -5.27 9.26
N PHE A 89 9.20 -6.14 8.86
CA PHE A 89 8.94 -7.56 8.70
C PHE A 89 8.49 -8.22 10.01
N ARG A 90 9.13 -7.91 11.13
CA ARG A 90 8.74 -8.42 12.45
C ARG A 90 7.34 -7.98 12.82
N SER A 91 7.01 -6.72 12.59
CA SER A 91 5.68 -6.19 12.88
C SER A 91 4.59 -6.82 12.02
N ILE A 92 4.87 -7.12 10.74
CA ILE A 92 3.94 -7.87 9.88
C ILE A 92 3.76 -9.29 10.41
N LEU A 93 4.84 -9.96 10.79
CA LEU A 93 4.76 -11.32 11.36
C LEU A 93 3.91 -11.37 12.64
N GLU A 94 4.04 -10.37 13.52
CA GLU A 94 3.20 -10.27 14.73
C GLU A 94 1.71 -10.15 14.38
N VAL A 95 1.38 -9.34 13.34
CA VAL A 95 -0.01 -9.23 12.86
C VAL A 95 -0.49 -10.53 12.22
N MET A 96 0.37 -11.18 11.44
CA MET A 96 0.03 -12.44 10.74
C MET A 96 -0.33 -13.58 11.69
N ASP A 97 0.18 -13.59 12.92
CA ASP A 97 -0.16 -14.61 13.91
C ASP A 97 -1.65 -14.59 14.30
N HIS A 98 -2.36 -13.52 14.00
CA HIS A 98 -3.77 -13.31 14.33
C HIS A 98 -4.68 -13.17 13.10
N VAL A 99 -4.16 -13.37 11.89
CA VAL A 99 -4.96 -13.30 10.66
C VAL A 99 -5.89 -14.51 10.57
N MET A 100 -7.16 -14.23 10.33
CA MET A 100 -8.16 -15.24 10.01
C MET A 100 -8.47 -15.15 8.51
N PRO A 101 -8.06 -16.14 7.70
CA PRO A 101 -8.32 -16.14 6.27
C PRO A 101 -9.82 -16.08 5.96
N LEU A 102 -10.18 -15.37 4.91
CA LEU A 102 -11.55 -15.26 4.43
C LEU A 102 -11.87 -16.37 3.42
N ASP A 103 -13.10 -16.88 3.46
CA ASP A 103 -13.57 -17.93 2.54
C ASP A 103 -13.63 -17.47 1.08
N ASP A 104 -13.78 -16.15 0.83
CA ASP A 104 -13.92 -15.56 -0.50
C ASP A 104 -12.61 -14.91 -1.04
N TYR A 105 -11.48 -15.41 -0.60
CA TYR A 105 -10.17 -14.96 -1.06
C TYR A 105 -9.95 -15.29 -2.55
N GLN A 106 -10.44 -14.42 -3.44
CA GLN A 106 -10.28 -14.60 -4.89
C GLN A 106 -10.14 -13.26 -5.61
N TRP A 107 -9.47 -13.29 -6.78
CA TRP A 107 -9.52 -12.18 -7.72
C TRP A 107 -10.92 -12.05 -8.32
N GLU A 108 -11.43 -10.82 -8.39
CA GLU A 108 -12.69 -10.51 -9.03
C GLU A 108 -12.57 -9.26 -9.92
N TYR A 109 -13.47 -9.15 -10.89
CA TYR A 109 -13.53 -8.02 -11.81
C TYR A 109 -14.38 -6.86 -11.28
N TYR A 110 -15.02 -7.03 -10.13
CA TYR A 110 -15.86 -6.00 -9.51
C TYR A 110 -15.06 -4.74 -9.17
N SER A 111 -13.93 -4.88 -8.48
CA SER A 111 -13.11 -3.76 -8.03
C SER A 111 -12.62 -2.85 -9.16
N PRO A 112 -12.13 -3.35 -10.30
CA PRO A 112 -11.77 -2.51 -11.44
C PRO A 112 -12.93 -1.66 -11.99
N LEU A 113 -14.15 -2.19 -11.98
CA LEU A 113 -15.34 -1.49 -12.49
C LEU A 113 -15.99 -0.57 -11.46
N ALA A 114 -15.83 -0.85 -10.16
CA ALA A 114 -16.50 -0.09 -9.11
C ALA A 114 -16.10 1.39 -9.11
N GLY A 115 -14.82 1.70 -9.36
CA GLY A 115 -14.36 3.08 -9.50
C GLY A 115 -15.06 3.83 -10.64
N PHE A 116 -15.36 3.15 -11.75
CA PHE A 116 -16.11 3.73 -12.86
C PHE A 116 -17.59 3.93 -12.49
N GLY A 117 -18.19 2.97 -11.80
CA GLY A 117 -19.54 3.11 -11.27
C GLY A 117 -19.69 4.29 -10.31
N LEU A 118 -18.72 4.48 -9.41
CA LEU A 118 -18.67 5.65 -8.52
C LEU A 118 -18.56 6.96 -9.30
N TYR A 119 -17.68 7.03 -10.30
CA TYR A 119 -17.55 8.20 -11.17
C TYR A 119 -18.88 8.57 -11.84
N LEU A 120 -19.57 7.59 -12.43
CA LEU A 120 -20.86 7.83 -13.08
C LEU A 120 -21.95 8.25 -12.07
N SER A 121 -21.95 7.67 -10.87
CA SER A 121 -22.89 8.04 -9.80
C SER A 121 -22.67 9.47 -9.32
N GLU A 122 -21.44 9.89 -9.13
CA GLU A 122 -21.07 11.27 -8.75
C GLU A 122 -21.54 12.29 -9.79
N HIS A 123 -21.66 11.89 -11.06
CA HIS A 123 -22.11 12.75 -12.16
C HIS A 123 -23.60 12.55 -12.51
N ASN A 124 -24.33 11.71 -11.79
CA ASN A 124 -25.72 11.32 -12.05
C ASN A 124 -25.93 10.73 -13.47
N GLU A 125 -24.95 9.98 -13.98
CA GLU A 125 -24.97 9.40 -15.32
C GLU A 125 -25.16 7.88 -15.31
N ILE A 126 -25.15 7.22 -14.15
CA ILE A 126 -25.20 5.75 -14.08
C ILE A 126 -26.49 5.18 -14.66
N ASP A 127 -27.63 5.80 -14.40
CA ASP A 127 -28.94 5.33 -14.90
C ASP A 127 -29.14 5.61 -16.40
N ASN A 128 -28.33 6.50 -16.98
CA ASN A 128 -28.45 6.96 -18.36
C ASN A 128 -27.35 6.38 -19.27
N CYS A 129 -26.46 5.53 -18.74
CA CYS A 129 -25.38 4.98 -19.53
C CYS A 129 -25.67 3.57 -20.05
N THR A 130 -25.18 3.28 -21.25
CA THR A 130 -25.08 1.92 -21.78
C THR A 130 -23.61 1.51 -21.73
N LEU A 131 -23.30 0.49 -20.95
CA LEU A 131 -21.95 -0.05 -20.86
C LEU A 131 -21.74 -1.07 -21.99
N ILE A 132 -20.75 -0.83 -22.85
CA ILE A 132 -20.31 -1.80 -23.87
C ILE A 132 -18.95 -2.33 -23.45
N ILE A 133 -18.88 -3.64 -23.25
CA ILE A 133 -17.67 -4.36 -22.83
C ILE A 133 -17.24 -5.36 -23.91
N ASP A 134 -16.00 -5.82 -23.81
CA ASP A 134 -15.56 -6.97 -24.60
C ASP A 134 -16.29 -8.25 -24.15
N GLN A 135 -16.25 -9.29 -24.99
CA GLN A 135 -16.91 -10.57 -24.70
C GLN A 135 -16.20 -11.28 -23.54
N GLU A 136 -16.64 -10.98 -22.32
CA GLU A 136 -16.06 -11.50 -21.08
C GLU A 136 -17.12 -11.65 -19.99
N GLU A 137 -17.50 -12.90 -19.69
CA GLU A 137 -18.59 -13.23 -18.77
C GLU A 137 -18.38 -12.64 -17.36
N ASN A 138 -17.15 -12.70 -16.84
CA ASN A 138 -16.85 -12.20 -15.50
C ASN A 138 -16.99 -10.68 -15.39
N THR A 139 -16.59 -9.95 -16.43
CA THR A 139 -16.74 -8.48 -16.50
C THR A 139 -18.22 -8.11 -16.59
N ARG A 140 -19.00 -8.86 -17.34
CA ARG A 140 -20.45 -8.67 -17.44
C ARG A 140 -21.13 -8.88 -16.08
N ALA A 141 -20.85 -9.99 -15.40
CA ALA A 141 -21.42 -10.27 -14.07
C ALA A 141 -21.05 -9.19 -13.04
N ALA A 142 -19.82 -8.68 -13.09
CA ALA A 142 -19.38 -7.58 -12.24
C ALA A 142 -20.13 -6.26 -12.54
N ALA A 143 -20.36 -5.95 -13.82
CA ALA A 143 -21.08 -4.75 -14.23
C ALA A 143 -22.57 -4.80 -13.81
N GLU A 144 -23.23 -5.94 -13.99
CA GLU A 144 -24.62 -6.17 -13.55
C GLU A 144 -24.74 -6.02 -12.01
N ARG A 145 -23.78 -6.57 -11.26
CA ARG A 145 -23.73 -6.42 -9.79
C ARG A 145 -23.55 -4.95 -9.35
N LEU A 146 -22.89 -4.13 -10.15
CA LEU A 146 -22.71 -2.69 -9.90
C LEU A 146 -23.92 -1.83 -10.27
N GLY A 147 -24.99 -2.44 -10.83
CA GLY A 147 -26.23 -1.73 -11.18
C GLY A 147 -26.23 -1.12 -12.58
N PHE A 148 -25.38 -1.59 -13.48
CA PHE A 148 -25.45 -1.18 -14.88
C PHE A 148 -26.60 -1.93 -15.59
N ASP A 149 -27.71 -1.23 -15.87
CA ASP A 149 -28.91 -1.85 -16.49
C ASP A 149 -28.76 -2.15 -17.99
N GLY A 150 -27.82 -1.54 -18.67
CA GLY A 150 -27.65 -1.60 -20.11
C GLY A 150 -26.31 -2.21 -20.56
N VAL A 151 -25.90 -3.37 -19.98
CA VAL A 151 -24.63 -4.01 -20.36
C VAL A 151 -24.78 -4.74 -21.70
N ARG A 152 -23.89 -4.44 -22.64
CA ARG A 152 -23.79 -5.10 -23.94
C ARG A 152 -22.39 -5.60 -24.18
N GLU A 153 -22.26 -6.81 -24.66
CA GLU A 153 -21.01 -7.37 -25.15
C GLU A 153 -20.83 -7.05 -26.63
N ALA A 154 -19.64 -6.70 -27.03
CA ALA A 154 -19.28 -6.43 -28.41
C ALA A 154 -17.87 -6.92 -28.71
N ASP A 155 -17.66 -7.47 -29.89
CA ASP A 155 -16.34 -7.83 -30.40
C ASP A 155 -15.54 -6.56 -30.70
N SER A 156 -14.28 -6.50 -30.23
CA SER A 156 -13.39 -5.37 -30.47
C SER A 156 -13.10 -5.13 -31.97
N SER A 157 -13.23 -6.17 -32.81
CA SER A 157 -13.13 -6.03 -34.27
C SER A 157 -14.28 -5.24 -34.87
N GLU A 158 -15.47 -5.29 -34.29
CA GLU A 158 -16.69 -4.65 -34.76
C GLU A 158 -16.99 -3.33 -34.04
N CYS A 159 -16.62 -3.21 -32.78
CA CYS A 159 -16.87 -2.02 -31.97
C CYS A 159 -15.62 -1.14 -31.82
N PHE A 160 -15.63 0.04 -32.46
CA PHE A 160 -14.52 0.99 -32.39
C PHE A 160 -14.21 1.44 -30.95
N GLY A 161 -15.24 1.64 -30.11
CA GLY A 161 -15.08 2.07 -28.73
C GLY A 161 -14.32 1.03 -27.88
N VAL A 162 -14.68 -0.26 -27.98
CA VAL A 162 -14.02 -1.37 -27.29
C VAL A 162 -12.57 -1.47 -27.77
N ARG A 163 -12.33 -1.45 -29.09
CA ARG A 163 -10.97 -1.48 -29.64
C ARG A 163 -10.09 -0.33 -29.16
N MET A 164 -10.64 0.88 -29.06
CA MET A 164 -9.91 2.04 -28.53
C MET A 164 -9.59 1.85 -27.04
N ALA A 165 -10.51 1.32 -26.25
CA ALA A 165 -10.29 1.01 -24.85
C ALA A 165 -9.17 -0.02 -24.67
N ASP A 166 -9.19 -1.11 -25.44
CA ASP A 166 -8.14 -2.14 -25.43
C ASP A 166 -6.76 -1.58 -25.79
N MET A 167 -6.69 -0.75 -26.83
CA MET A 167 -5.43 -0.13 -27.23
C MET A 167 -4.87 0.78 -26.14
N LEU A 168 -5.71 1.61 -25.51
CA LEU A 168 -5.30 2.52 -24.43
C LEU A 168 -4.90 1.74 -23.18
N ALA A 169 -5.70 0.74 -22.80
CA ALA A 169 -5.38 -0.15 -21.69
C ALA A 169 -4.05 -0.88 -21.93
N GLY A 170 -3.83 -1.39 -23.15
CA GLY A 170 -2.59 -2.06 -23.52
C GLY A 170 -1.35 -1.16 -23.46
N ILE A 171 -1.46 0.12 -23.86
CA ILE A 171 -0.37 1.09 -23.78
C ILE A 171 -0.03 1.36 -22.30
N VAL A 172 -1.04 1.66 -21.49
CA VAL A 172 -0.86 1.98 -20.07
C VAL A 172 -0.35 0.75 -19.31
N ALA A 173 -0.90 -0.43 -19.56
CA ALA A 173 -0.46 -1.67 -18.91
C ALA A 173 1.01 -2.01 -19.21
N LYS A 174 1.47 -1.81 -20.46
CA LYS A 174 2.88 -2.00 -20.82
C LYS A 174 3.80 -1.00 -20.11
N LEU A 175 3.37 0.25 -20.01
CA LEU A 175 4.14 1.28 -19.29
C LEU A 175 4.19 0.97 -17.80
N MET A 176 3.07 0.59 -17.17
CA MET A 176 3.01 0.18 -15.78
C MET A 176 3.91 -1.05 -15.52
N LYS A 177 3.88 -2.04 -16.43
CA LYS A 177 4.77 -3.18 -16.31
C LYS A 177 6.24 -2.78 -16.36
N ALA A 178 6.62 -1.91 -17.29
CA ALA A 178 8.01 -1.43 -17.39
C ALA A 178 8.45 -0.68 -16.14
N ILE A 179 7.59 0.19 -15.57
CA ILE A 179 7.84 0.88 -14.30
C ILE A 179 8.03 -0.14 -13.17
N ARG A 180 7.15 -1.11 -13.05
CA ARG A 180 7.23 -2.15 -12.02
C ARG A 180 8.49 -2.99 -12.16
N ASP A 181 8.89 -3.35 -13.38
CA ASP A 181 10.13 -4.08 -13.63
C ASP A 181 11.39 -3.28 -13.22
N GLU A 182 11.36 -1.93 -13.29
CA GLU A 182 12.41 -1.07 -12.76
C GLU A 182 12.40 -0.97 -11.22
N LEU A 183 11.23 -0.96 -10.62
CA LEU A 183 11.08 -0.90 -9.16
C LEU A 183 11.42 -2.23 -8.47
N THR A 184 11.43 -3.34 -9.23
CA THR A 184 11.73 -4.68 -8.71
C THR A 184 13.23 -4.86 -8.53
N TYR A 185 13.67 -5.36 -7.37
CA TYR A 185 15.06 -5.72 -7.12
C TYR A 185 15.43 -7.01 -7.85
N ARG A 186 16.50 -6.97 -8.62
CA ARG A 186 17.05 -8.11 -9.38
C ARG A 186 18.22 -8.77 -8.68
N SER A 187 18.87 -8.02 -7.78
CA SER A 187 20.04 -8.45 -7.03
C SER A 187 20.13 -7.71 -5.70
N ARG A 188 21.03 -8.15 -4.82
CA ARG A 188 21.30 -7.43 -3.57
C ARG A 188 21.89 -6.04 -3.80
N GLU A 189 22.60 -5.83 -4.90
CA GLU A 189 23.12 -4.50 -5.24
C GLU A 189 22.01 -3.53 -5.58
N ASP A 190 20.91 -4.00 -6.18
CA ASP A 190 19.73 -3.19 -6.48
C ASP A 190 19.03 -2.65 -5.23
N GLU A 191 19.15 -3.35 -4.11
CA GLU A 191 18.58 -2.91 -2.83
C GLU A 191 19.24 -1.62 -2.30
N ILE A 192 20.42 -1.31 -2.78
CA ILE A 192 21.19 -0.10 -2.45
C ILE A 192 21.10 0.93 -3.58
N LYS A 193 20.28 0.67 -4.57
CA LYS A 193 20.11 1.51 -5.77
C LYS A 193 19.70 2.94 -5.35
N LYS A 194 20.43 3.92 -5.88
CA LYS A 194 20.17 5.34 -5.59
C LYS A 194 19.06 5.91 -6.44
N ASN A 195 18.89 5.43 -7.68
CA ASN A 195 17.92 5.94 -8.64
C ASN A 195 16.80 4.93 -8.85
N LEU A 196 15.57 5.42 -8.94
CA LEU A 196 14.38 4.60 -9.27
C LEU A 196 14.46 4.05 -10.69
N PHE A 197 14.97 4.88 -11.63
CA PHE A 197 15.07 4.54 -13.05
C PHE A 197 16.48 4.71 -13.55
N ASP A 198 16.86 3.87 -14.51
CA ASP A 198 18.11 4.00 -15.22
C ASP A 198 18.10 5.23 -16.17
N ALA A 199 19.29 5.73 -16.51
CA ALA A 199 19.45 6.90 -17.39
C ALA A 199 18.82 6.71 -18.78
N GLU A 200 18.70 5.47 -19.25
CA GLU A 200 18.09 5.12 -20.53
C GLU A 200 16.62 5.57 -20.64
N TRP A 201 15.87 5.64 -19.53
CA TRP A 201 14.49 6.12 -19.51
C TRP A 201 14.37 7.57 -19.99
N PHE A 202 15.43 8.34 -19.87
CA PHE A 202 15.48 9.76 -20.22
C PHE A 202 16.11 10.01 -21.59
N ASN A 203 16.56 8.95 -22.28
CA ASN A 203 17.10 9.04 -23.64
C ASN A 203 15.98 8.95 -24.68
N LEU A 204 15.14 9.99 -24.72
CA LEU A 204 14.00 10.06 -25.61
C LEU A 204 14.31 10.86 -26.89
N ASN A 205 13.61 10.53 -27.98
CA ASN A 205 13.44 11.42 -29.12
C ASN A 205 12.15 12.25 -28.95
N ASP A 206 11.95 13.25 -29.84
CA ASP A 206 10.80 14.14 -29.73
C ASP A 206 9.46 13.41 -29.86
N ASP A 207 9.36 12.38 -30.71
CA ASP A 207 8.13 11.61 -30.89
C ASP A 207 7.75 10.87 -29.60
N ARG A 208 8.73 10.26 -28.92
CA ARG A 208 8.50 9.56 -27.65
C ARG A 208 8.15 10.53 -26.53
N LEU A 209 8.85 11.66 -26.44
CA LEU A 209 8.54 12.69 -25.47
C LEU A 209 7.12 13.23 -25.67
N GLU A 210 6.73 13.49 -26.92
CA GLU A 210 5.35 13.95 -27.24
C GLU A 210 4.30 12.88 -26.90
N LEU A 211 4.61 11.59 -27.02
CA LEU A 211 3.70 10.54 -26.58
C LEU A 211 3.47 10.60 -25.05
N TYR A 212 4.52 10.74 -24.25
CA TYR A 212 4.37 10.92 -22.78
C TYR A 212 3.59 12.19 -22.44
N LYS A 213 3.82 13.28 -23.15
CA LYS A 213 3.06 14.54 -22.97
C LYS A 213 1.58 14.37 -23.36
N LYS A 214 1.26 13.57 -24.38
CA LYS A 214 -0.13 13.24 -24.71
C LYS A 214 -0.77 12.38 -23.63
N LEU A 215 -0.07 11.38 -23.07
CA LEU A 215 -0.56 10.60 -21.94
C LEU A 215 -0.79 11.49 -20.72
N TYR A 216 0.13 12.41 -20.41
CA TYR A 216 -0.06 13.40 -19.35
C TYR A 216 -1.34 14.22 -19.54
N ARG A 217 -1.57 14.76 -20.75
CA ARG A 217 -2.78 15.53 -21.05
C ARG A 217 -4.05 14.69 -20.84
N VAL A 218 -4.06 13.47 -21.35
CA VAL A 218 -5.24 12.60 -21.29
C VAL A 218 -5.51 12.09 -19.88
N LEU A 219 -4.47 11.66 -19.15
CA LEU A 219 -4.64 11.00 -17.84
C LEU A 219 -4.67 12.00 -16.67
N ILE A 220 -4.01 13.17 -16.78
CA ILE A 220 -3.80 14.05 -15.64
C ILE A 220 -4.35 15.45 -15.87
N GLN A 221 -4.09 16.07 -17.03
CA GLN A 221 -4.40 17.47 -17.26
C GLN A 221 -5.88 17.72 -17.57
N TYR A 222 -6.54 16.81 -18.29
CA TYR A 222 -7.96 16.95 -18.59
C TYR A 222 -8.81 16.54 -17.37
N ASP A 223 -9.61 17.47 -16.86
CA ASP A 223 -10.53 17.23 -15.75
C ASP A 223 -11.57 16.12 -16.02
N LYS A 224 -11.62 15.63 -17.25
CA LYS A 224 -12.56 14.63 -17.74
C LYS A 224 -11.94 13.23 -17.87
N CYS A 225 -10.72 13.08 -17.41
CA CYS A 225 -10.06 11.80 -17.31
C CYS A 225 -9.84 11.50 -15.83
N TRP A 226 -10.43 10.42 -15.37
CA TRP A 226 -10.27 9.98 -14.00
C TRP A 226 -9.39 8.75 -13.96
N TYR A 227 -8.45 8.76 -13.04
CA TYR A 227 -7.78 7.55 -12.60
C TYR A 227 -8.06 7.40 -11.11
N LYS A 228 -8.63 6.25 -10.74
CA LYS A 228 -8.80 5.88 -9.33
C LYS A 228 -8.14 4.54 -9.14
N VAL A 229 -7.40 4.40 -8.07
CA VAL A 229 -7.06 3.09 -7.52
C VAL A 229 -8.25 2.69 -6.66
N TYR A 230 -8.95 1.65 -7.07
CA TYR A 230 -10.03 1.10 -6.27
C TYR A 230 -9.50 -0.09 -5.48
N GLY A 231 -9.57 0.00 -4.18
CA GLY A 231 -8.96 -0.88 -3.20
C GLY A 231 -8.28 -0.05 -2.13
N SER A 232 -7.91 -0.64 -1.03
CA SER A 232 -7.29 0.06 0.10
C SER A 232 -5.84 0.47 -0.16
N GLY A 233 -5.22 -0.02 -1.23
CA GLY A 233 -3.82 0.21 -1.53
C GLY A 233 -3.59 1.43 -2.40
N PHE A 234 -2.52 2.14 -2.11
CA PHE A 234 -1.92 3.13 -3.00
C PHE A 234 -0.65 2.51 -3.54
N SER A 235 -0.61 2.26 -4.82
CA SER A 235 0.53 1.63 -5.46
C SER A 235 1.63 2.65 -5.76
N ASP A 236 2.86 2.38 -5.32
CA ASP A 236 4.02 3.19 -5.66
C ASP A 236 4.21 3.32 -7.17
N ASP A 237 3.98 2.27 -7.92
CA ASP A 237 4.11 2.27 -9.38
C ASP A 237 3.14 3.24 -10.05
N LEU A 238 1.92 3.42 -9.51
CA LEU A 238 0.99 4.45 -9.97
C LEU A 238 1.49 5.86 -9.66
N VAL A 239 1.97 6.11 -8.44
CA VAL A 239 2.56 7.41 -8.07
C VAL A 239 3.77 7.72 -8.93
N VAL A 240 4.62 6.73 -9.19
CA VAL A 240 5.79 6.85 -10.07
C VAL A 240 5.36 7.14 -11.52
N LEU A 241 4.31 6.49 -12.03
CA LEU A 241 3.75 6.80 -13.35
C LEU A 241 3.31 8.26 -13.45
N ILE A 242 2.54 8.72 -12.46
CA ILE A 242 2.04 10.11 -12.44
C ILE A 242 3.23 11.08 -12.37
N ALA A 243 4.21 10.81 -11.52
CA ALA A 243 5.42 11.61 -11.39
C ALA A 243 6.22 11.64 -12.71
N LEU A 244 6.36 10.50 -13.39
CA LEU A 244 7.06 10.38 -14.67
C LEU A 244 6.38 11.23 -15.75
N LEU A 245 5.06 11.13 -15.87
CA LEU A 245 4.30 11.90 -16.85
C LEU A 245 4.38 13.41 -16.56
N LYS A 246 4.29 13.82 -15.30
CA LYS A 246 4.49 15.22 -14.88
C LYS A 246 5.91 15.68 -15.19
N TYR A 247 6.91 14.87 -14.89
CA TYR A 247 8.31 15.20 -15.13
C TYR A 247 8.59 15.46 -16.61
N PHE A 248 8.19 14.55 -17.50
CA PHE A 248 8.37 14.73 -18.95
C PHE A 248 7.58 15.91 -19.51
N ASN A 249 6.44 16.26 -18.94
CA ASN A 249 5.66 17.40 -19.38
C ASN A 249 6.35 18.76 -19.11
N ASN A 250 7.38 18.80 -18.25
CA ASN A 250 8.15 20.02 -17.98
C ASN A 250 9.17 20.36 -19.09
N PHE A 251 9.37 19.50 -20.09
CA PHE A 251 10.34 19.69 -21.15
C PHE A 251 9.66 20.05 -22.47
N ASP A 252 10.16 21.07 -23.15
CA ASP A 252 9.62 21.47 -24.45
C ASP A 252 10.09 20.57 -25.60
N SER A 253 11.30 20.00 -25.47
CA SER A 253 11.90 19.12 -26.49
C SER A 253 12.78 18.02 -25.87
N ALA A 254 13.01 16.97 -26.63
CA ALA A 254 13.95 15.94 -26.24
C ALA A 254 15.41 16.46 -26.18
N ALA A 255 15.74 17.53 -26.90
CA ALA A 255 17.04 18.17 -26.79
C ALA A 255 17.25 18.76 -25.40
N GLN A 256 16.26 19.48 -24.86
CA GLN A 256 16.30 20.04 -23.52
C GLN A 256 16.42 18.92 -22.45
N LEU A 257 15.71 17.81 -22.64
CA LEU A 257 15.84 16.65 -21.76
C LEU A 257 17.26 16.07 -21.82
N ARG A 258 17.87 15.96 -23.00
CA ARG A 258 19.22 15.41 -23.18
C ARG A 258 20.33 16.32 -22.66
N GLU A 259 20.15 17.64 -22.68
CA GLU A 259 21.10 18.58 -22.06
C GLU A 259 21.32 18.29 -20.57
N LEU A 260 20.31 17.72 -19.91
CA LEU A 260 20.36 17.33 -18.52
C LEU A 260 20.73 15.84 -18.33
N SER A 261 21.08 15.13 -19.40
CA SER A 261 21.14 13.64 -19.46
C SER A 261 21.94 13.00 -18.34
N ALA A 262 23.08 13.56 -17.95
CA ALA A 262 23.92 13.00 -16.87
C ALA A 262 23.22 12.99 -15.49
N ASN A 263 22.24 13.87 -15.28
CA ASN A 263 21.59 14.08 -14.00
C ASN A 263 20.08 13.81 -14.01
N ASN A 264 19.49 13.43 -15.15
CA ASN A 264 18.04 13.24 -15.24
C ASN A 264 17.51 12.14 -14.30
N ALA A 265 18.20 11.03 -14.21
CA ALA A 265 17.81 9.93 -13.31
C ALA A 265 17.79 10.40 -11.84
N GLU A 266 18.80 11.15 -11.41
CA GLU A 266 18.88 11.69 -10.05
C GLU A 266 17.83 12.79 -9.80
N ARG A 267 17.61 13.66 -10.79
CA ARG A 267 16.58 14.71 -10.72
C ARG A 267 15.18 14.12 -10.66
N PHE A 268 14.92 13.12 -11.51
CA PHE A 268 13.65 12.40 -11.46
C PHE A 268 13.47 11.67 -10.12
N ASN A 269 14.52 11.03 -9.62
CA ASN A 269 14.51 10.39 -8.31
C ASN A 269 14.06 11.38 -7.21
N THR A 270 14.69 12.55 -7.16
CA THR A 270 14.32 13.62 -6.22
C THR A 270 12.87 14.07 -6.40
N PHE A 271 12.43 14.29 -7.64
CA PHE A 271 11.08 14.71 -7.98
C PHE A 271 10.04 13.64 -7.58
N CYS A 272 10.34 12.38 -7.85
CA CYS A 272 9.46 11.26 -7.52
C CYS A 272 9.39 11.01 -6.02
N CYS A 273 10.51 11.09 -5.30
CA CYS A 273 10.54 10.97 -3.84
C CYS A 273 9.68 12.04 -3.15
N GLN A 274 9.67 13.25 -3.69
CA GLN A 274 8.77 14.29 -3.20
C GLN A 274 7.30 13.92 -3.44
N SER A 275 6.94 13.40 -4.61
CA SER A 275 5.58 12.95 -4.92
C SER A 275 5.15 11.77 -4.04
N LEU A 276 6.04 10.83 -3.77
CA LEU A 276 5.81 9.72 -2.84
C LEU A 276 5.62 10.23 -1.40
N SER A 277 6.45 11.16 -0.96
CA SER A 277 6.31 11.77 0.37
C SER A 277 4.98 12.50 0.55
N GLU A 278 4.52 13.23 -0.47
CA GLU A 278 3.19 13.87 -0.46
C GLU A 278 2.07 12.82 -0.39
N HIS A 279 2.23 11.72 -1.11
CA HIS A 279 1.28 10.61 -1.08
C HIS A 279 1.21 9.94 0.30
N PHE A 280 2.36 9.70 0.93
CA PHE A 280 2.42 9.16 2.29
C PHE A 280 1.73 10.03 3.33
N LYS A 281 1.75 11.36 3.18
CA LYS A 281 1.01 12.25 4.07
C LYS A 281 -0.49 11.99 4.03
N VAL A 282 -1.06 11.68 2.87
CA VAL A 282 -2.47 11.35 2.76
C VAL A 282 -2.81 10.08 3.54
N LEU A 283 -1.94 9.06 3.50
CA LEU A 283 -2.11 7.82 4.28
C LEU A 283 -1.97 8.05 5.79
N SER A 284 -1.17 9.05 6.19
CA SER A 284 -0.93 9.37 7.60
C SER A 284 -1.93 10.34 8.20
N ASP A 285 -2.66 11.09 7.37
CA ASP A 285 -3.62 12.11 7.82
C ASP A 285 -4.97 11.53 8.27
N ASP A 286 -5.07 10.20 8.45
CA ASP A 286 -6.25 9.60 9.08
C ASP A 286 -6.42 10.18 10.49
N PRO A 287 -7.59 10.81 10.80
CA PRO A 287 -7.82 11.45 12.09
C PRO A 287 -7.81 10.47 13.27
N LEU A 288 -7.94 9.18 13.00
CA LEU A 288 -7.87 8.11 14.01
C LEU A 288 -6.44 7.66 14.29
N TYR A 289 -5.51 7.91 13.39
CA TYR A 289 -4.12 7.47 13.51
C TYR A 289 -3.16 8.65 13.38
N THR A 290 -2.32 8.84 14.37
CA THR A 290 -1.28 9.88 14.39
C THR A 290 0.08 9.26 14.68
N ALA A 291 0.63 8.50 13.73
CA ALA A 291 2.02 8.10 13.79
C ALA A 291 2.90 9.28 13.39
N ASP A 292 4.00 9.47 14.09
CA ASP A 292 5.05 10.35 13.63
C ASP A 292 5.83 9.63 12.52
N LEU A 293 5.44 9.85 11.27
CA LEU A 293 6.10 9.28 10.11
C LEU A 293 7.50 9.89 9.85
N SER A 294 7.91 10.88 10.62
CA SER A 294 9.28 11.41 10.57
C SER A 294 10.27 10.47 11.25
N ASP A 295 9.79 9.55 12.10
CA ASP A 295 10.62 8.49 12.67
C ASP A 295 10.57 7.24 11.75
N PRO A 296 11.62 6.98 10.97
CA PRO A 296 11.66 5.82 10.07
C PRO A 296 11.57 4.47 10.80
N LYS A 297 11.69 4.47 12.14
CA LYS A 297 11.56 3.27 12.99
C LYS A 297 10.12 2.76 13.10
N ILE A 298 9.10 3.53 12.64
CA ILE A 298 7.71 3.26 13.00
C ILE A 298 6.81 3.34 11.76
N LEU A 299 7.22 2.75 10.68
CA LEU A 299 6.41 2.81 9.47
C LEU A 299 5.00 2.22 9.63
N PHE A 300 4.81 1.25 10.53
CA PHE A 300 3.48 0.69 10.81
C PHE A 300 3.35 -0.03 12.16
N ARG A 301 4.41 -0.11 12.98
CA ARG A 301 4.25 -0.54 14.36
C ARG A 301 3.45 0.52 15.09
N PRO A 302 2.19 0.25 15.42
CA PRO A 302 1.33 1.28 15.98
C PRO A 302 1.89 1.73 17.32
N ARG A 303 1.95 3.05 17.54
CA ARG A 303 2.15 3.59 18.88
C ARG A 303 0.83 3.76 19.57
N LEU A 304 0.75 3.30 20.81
CA LEU A 304 -0.43 3.58 21.61
C LEU A 304 -0.54 5.11 21.83
N ARG A 305 -1.64 5.69 21.34
CA ARG A 305 -1.90 7.12 21.52
C ARG A 305 -2.32 7.39 22.96
N ILE A 306 -1.42 7.94 23.73
CA ILE A 306 -1.66 8.35 25.11
C ILE A 306 -1.68 9.87 25.15
N THR A 307 -2.77 10.45 25.66
CA THR A 307 -2.97 11.90 25.77
C THR A 307 -3.16 12.30 27.23
N ASP A 308 -3.32 13.58 27.49
CA ASP A 308 -3.74 14.15 28.77
C ASP A 308 -5.14 13.67 29.23
N GLN A 309 -5.98 13.26 28.27
CA GLN A 309 -7.24 12.60 28.59
C GLN A 309 -7.01 11.10 28.82
N PRO A 310 -7.37 10.58 30.00
CA PRO A 310 -7.22 9.17 30.31
C PRO A 310 -8.03 8.31 29.35
N ARG A 311 -7.43 7.26 28.81
CA ARG A 311 -8.11 6.28 27.97
C ARG A 311 -7.83 4.87 28.46
N THR A 312 -8.90 4.07 28.53
CA THR A 312 -8.83 2.67 28.97
C THR A 312 -8.81 1.75 27.77
N TYR A 313 -7.85 0.81 27.77
CA TYR A 313 -7.73 -0.23 26.78
C TYR A 313 -7.81 -1.60 27.43
N LYS A 314 -8.34 -2.57 26.71
CA LYS A 314 -8.23 -3.96 27.08
C LYS A 314 -6.86 -4.46 26.64
N VAL A 315 -5.96 -4.66 27.57
CA VAL A 315 -4.61 -5.17 27.33
C VAL A 315 -4.62 -6.68 27.52
N MET A 316 -4.18 -7.40 26.51
CA MET A 316 -4.13 -8.87 26.50
C MET A 316 -2.81 -9.38 27.03
N ASP A 317 -1.72 -8.65 26.79
CA ASP A 317 -0.38 -8.99 27.21
C ASP A 317 0.56 -7.76 27.11
N VAL A 318 1.73 -7.83 27.75
CA VAL A 318 2.83 -6.89 27.58
C VAL A 318 4.16 -7.63 27.43
N LYS A 319 5.06 -7.07 26.61
CA LYS A 319 6.40 -7.64 26.36
C LYS A 319 7.40 -6.52 26.03
N PHE A 320 8.68 -6.87 26.01
CA PHE A 320 9.67 -6.07 25.31
C PHE A 320 9.85 -6.60 23.89
N GLY A 321 9.90 -5.70 22.91
CA GLY A 321 10.34 -6.02 21.57
C GLY A 321 11.82 -6.44 21.55
N GLU A 322 12.28 -6.99 20.42
CA GLU A 322 13.69 -7.37 20.28
C GLU A 322 14.66 -6.19 20.37
N ASP A 323 14.16 -5.00 20.06
CA ASP A 323 14.86 -3.71 20.20
C ASP A 323 14.82 -3.15 21.63
N GLY A 324 14.19 -3.87 22.57
CA GLY A 324 14.01 -3.45 23.95
C GLY A 324 12.88 -2.43 24.16
N ALA A 325 12.11 -2.11 23.13
CA ALA A 325 10.97 -1.20 23.26
C ALA A 325 9.81 -1.87 24.01
N PRO A 326 9.10 -1.14 24.91
CA PRO A 326 7.92 -1.68 25.57
C PRO A 326 6.74 -1.81 24.61
N VAL A 327 6.08 -2.96 24.62
CA VAL A 327 4.95 -3.29 23.74
C VAL A 327 3.77 -3.78 24.58
N ALA A 328 2.55 -3.36 24.24
CA ALA A 328 1.31 -3.90 24.77
C ALA A 328 0.47 -4.52 23.65
N LEU A 329 -0.07 -5.71 23.88
CA LEU A 329 -1.06 -6.32 23.01
C LEU A 329 -2.44 -5.77 23.40
N ILE A 330 -3.01 -4.93 22.54
CA ILE A 330 -4.30 -4.25 22.79
C ILE A 330 -5.41 -4.97 22.03
N SER A 331 -6.54 -5.19 22.68
CA SER A 331 -7.76 -5.73 22.06
C SER A 331 -8.79 -4.61 21.92
N GLU A 332 -9.11 -4.23 20.68
CA GLU A 332 -10.21 -3.31 20.35
C GLU A 332 -11.12 -3.93 19.28
N ASN A 333 -12.43 -3.89 19.51
CA ASN A 333 -13.45 -4.42 18.58
C ASN A 333 -13.24 -5.88 18.12
N GLY A 334 -12.57 -6.69 18.95
CA GLY A 334 -12.28 -8.10 18.62
C GLY A 334 -10.97 -8.32 17.86
N CYS A 335 -10.26 -7.25 17.50
CA CYS A 335 -8.91 -7.32 16.93
C CYS A 335 -7.86 -7.13 18.03
N GLU A 336 -6.79 -7.91 17.98
CA GLU A 336 -5.63 -7.78 18.85
C GLU A 336 -4.47 -7.14 18.06
N THR A 337 -3.88 -6.11 18.62
CA THR A 337 -2.82 -5.35 17.97
C THR A 337 -1.68 -5.07 18.94
N ALA A 338 -0.46 -5.41 18.53
CA ALA A 338 0.75 -5.09 19.28
C ALA A 338 1.13 -3.62 19.08
N CYS A 339 0.99 -2.82 20.12
CA CYS A 339 1.25 -1.38 20.11
C CYS A 339 2.53 -1.04 20.89
N LEU A 340 3.39 -0.21 20.29
CA LEU A 340 4.50 0.39 21.00
C LEU A 340 3.99 1.33 22.09
N LEU A 341 4.51 1.15 23.27
CA LEU A 341 4.31 2.07 24.38
C LEU A 341 5.41 3.14 24.39
N PRO A 342 5.14 4.34 24.93
CA PRO A 342 6.19 5.29 25.23
C PRO A 342 7.30 4.66 26.09
N THR A 343 8.54 5.06 25.85
CA THR A 343 9.71 4.54 26.57
C THR A 343 9.64 4.75 28.08
N ASP A 344 8.93 5.78 28.54
CA ASP A 344 8.68 6.04 29.97
C ASP A 344 7.92 4.89 30.65
N LEU A 345 7.16 4.11 29.88
CA LEU A 345 6.43 2.94 30.38
C LEU A 345 7.28 1.66 30.41
N ALA A 346 8.54 1.69 29.98
CA ALA A 346 9.42 0.53 30.04
C ALA A 346 9.58 0.01 31.49
N GLY A 347 9.65 0.92 32.47
CA GLY A 347 9.67 0.54 33.87
C GLY A 347 8.40 -0.16 34.35
N TRP A 348 7.23 0.26 33.86
CA TRP A 348 5.95 -0.39 34.13
C TRP A 348 5.87 -1.79 33.53
N VAL A 349 6.26 -1.93 32.25
CA VAL A 349 6.34 -3.25 31.57
C VAL A 349 7.34 -4.15 32.31
N GLY A 350 8.52 -3.66 32.66
CA GLY A 350 9.51 -4.42 33.40
C GLY A 350 9.04 -4.86 34.78
N MET A 351 8.28 -4.03 35.48
CA MET A 351 7.67 -4.39 36.77
C MET A 351 6.66 -5.53 36.61
N VAL A 352 5.80 -5.48 35.61
CA VAL A 352 4.82 -6.56 35.33
C VAL A 352 5.51 -7.87 34.98
N LEU A 353 6.54 -7.80 34.13
CA LEU A 353 7.27 -9.00 33.68
C LEU A 353 8.25 -9.56 34.74
N SER A 354 8.55 -8.81 35.80
CA SER A 354 9.47 -9.25 36.85
C SER A 354 8.94 -10.43 37.68
N ARG A 355 7.65 -10.74 37.57
CA ARG A 355 7.00 -11.85 38.26
C ARG A 355 6.03 -12.54 37.33
N ASP A 356 6.32 -13.75 36.91
CA ASP A 356 5.48 -14.54 35.99
C ASP A 356 4.04 -14.66 36.50
N GLU A 357 3.85 -14.84 37.81
CA GLU A 357 2.52 -14.91 38.45
C GLU A 357 1.68 -13.63 38.25
N TRP A 358 2.29 -12.46 38.09
CA TRP A 358 1.57 -11.21 37.90
C TRP A 358 1.06 -11.05 36.48
N LYS A 359 1.80 -11.54 35.50
CA LYS A 359 1.40 -11.48 34.11
C LYS A 359 0.08 -12.22 33.88
N ASP A 360 0.00 -13.47 34.36
CA ASP A 360 -1.19 -14.31 34.23
C ASP A 360 -2.37 -13.79 35.09
N LEU A 361 -2.09 -13.05 36.15
CA LEU A 361 -3.14 -12.48 37.02
C LEU A 361 -3.70 -11.17 36.46
N LEU A 362 -2.87 -10.36 35.81
CA LEU A 362 -3.22 -9.00 35.36
C LEU A 362 -3.76 -8.98 33.94
N PHE A 363 -3.41 -9.97 33.11
CA PHE A 363 -3.83 -10.01 31.71
C PHE A 363 -4.63 -11.30 31.41
N PRO A 364 -5.66 -11.18 30.54
CA PRO A 364 -6.19 -9.95 29.94
C PRO A 364 -6.85 -9.02 30.97
N GLY A 365 -6.53 -7.73 30.94
CA GLY A 365 -7.03 -6.75 31.89
C GLY A 365 -7.28 -5.38 31.28
N ASN A 366 -8.02 -4.55 32.00
CA ASN A 366 -8.24 -3.17 31.59
C ASN A 366 -7.14 -2.27 32.16
N VAL A 367 -6.43 -1.56 31.30
CA VAL A 367 -5.38 -0.61 31.70
C VAL A 367 -5.74 0.78 31.22
N LYS A 368 -5.69 1.73 32.12
CA LYS A 368 -5.88 3.14 31.82
C LYS A 368 -4.52 3.79 31.56
N PHE A 369 -4.34 4.33 30.37
CA PHE A 369 -3.17 5.09 30.00
C PHE A 369 -3.48 6.58 29.98
N GLN A 370 -2.57 7.41 30.45
CA GLN A 370 -2.68 8.86 30.37
C GLN A 370 -1.29 9.53 30.38
N TYR A 371 -1.22 10.73 29.78
CA TYR A 371 -0.08 11.63 29.95
C TYR A 371 -0.41 12.66 31.05
N SER A 372 0.36 12.68 32.12
CA SER A 372 0.11 13.57 33.25
C SER A 372 1.42 13.99 33.89
N GLN A 373 1.52 15.27 34.27
CA GLN A 373 2.69 15.86 34.94
C GLN A 373 4.01 15.61 34.19
N GLY A 374 3.97 15.69 32.85
CA GLY A 374 5.16 15.53 32.01
C GLY A 374 5.62 14.10 31.79
N ARG A 375 4.83 13.08 32.13
CA ARG A 375 5.17 11.66 31.93
C ARG A 375 3.96 10.81 31.57
N PHE A 376 4.24 9.67 30.93
CA PHE A 376 3.23 8.67 30.64
C PHE A 376 3.00 7.77 31.86
N CYS A 377 1.74 7.48 32.15
CA CYS A 377 1.30 6.63 33.26
C CYS A 377 0.38 5.53 32.76
N ALA A 378 0.46 4.36 33.41
CA ALA A 378 -0.42 3.21 33.17
C ALA A 378 -0.92 2.66 34.51
N ASP A 379 -2.24 2.59 34.67
CA ASP A 379 -2.92 2.11 35.88
C ASP A 379 -3.82 0.95 35.51
N PHE A 380 -3.75 -0.16 36.27
CA PHE A 380 -4.73 -1.25 36.19
C PHE A 380 -6.07 -0.83 36.81
N LEU A 381 -7.18 -1.27 36.19
CA LEU A 381 -8.54 -0.98 36.65
C LEU A 381 -9.20 -2.22 37.25
#